data_ab11d94848d3d79eb67beaf9cb86ab59
#
_entry.id   ab11d94848d3d79eb67beaf9cb86ab59
#
_cell.length_a   1.000
_cell.length_b   1.000
_cell.length_c   1.000
_cell.angle_alpha   90.00
_cell.angle_beta   90.00
_cell.angle_gamma   90.00
#
_symmetry.space_group_name_H-M   'P 1'
#
loop_
_entity.id
_entity.type
_entity.pdbx_description
1 polymer ?
#
loop_
_entity_poly.entity_id
_entity_poly.type
_entity_poly.pdbx_seq_one_letter_code
_entity_poly.pdbx_strand_id
1 'polypeptide(L)'
;MTIEGIVSPPPEEGVQELDVLIIGAGPAGLAAGIYARRAGLGCLVLEKGVPGGQVLTSPMIENYPGFPEIPGMKLMDQMAEHARRYVDIREGEEVVRVKGGERFEVTTPSARYSARALILTTGSTHRKLGVKGEEGMTGRGVSYCATCDGFFYKKREAIVVGGGNTALTDALYLHSIECRVTIVHRRDSFRADKHLQESVAERKIPVLLDTVVEEI
;
A
#
# COMPACT_ATOMS: atom_id res chain seq x y z
N MET A 1 2.72 -21.98 -5.97
CA MET A 1 4.04 -21.42 -6.27
C MET A 1 4.74 -21.22 -4.93
N THR A 2 5.62 -22.15 -4.59
CA THR A 2 6.30 -22.19 -3.29
C THR A 2 7.61 -21.44 -3.45
N ILE A 3 7.79 -20.35 -2.74
CA ILE A 3 9.09 -19.67 -2.66
C ILE A 3 9.82 -20.33 -1.49
N GLU A 4 10.70 -21.28 -1.78
CA GLU A 4 11.60 -21.89 -0.80
C GLU A 4 12.83 -20.96 -0.66
N GLY A 5 12.74 -19.97 0.20
CA GLY A 5 13.92 -19.34 0.80
C GLY A 5 14.37 -20.21 1.97
N ILE A 6 15.69 -20.39 2.15
CA ILE A 6 16.29 -21.07 3.30
C ILE A 6 16.02 -20.20 4.54
N VAL A 7 14.88 -20.43 5.19
CA VAL A 7 14.56 -19.82 6.48
C VAL A 7 14.87 -20.89 7.52
N SER A 8 15.73 -20.59 8.48
CA SER A 8 15.98 -21.44 9.62
C SER A 8 14.65 -21.79 10.29
N PRO A 9 14.42 -23.04 10.75
CA PRO A 9 13.19 -23.38 11.42
C PRO A 9 13.03 -22.52 12.68
N PRO A 10 11.82 -22.02 12.97
CA PRO A 10 11.56 -21.26 14.19
C PRO A 10 11.83 -22.14 15.40
N PRO A 11 12.19 -21.54 16.55
CA PRO A 11 12.42 -22.29 17.78
C PRO A 11 11.21 -23.18 18.14
N GLU A 12 11.46 -24.33 18.76
CA GLU A 12 10.43 -25.34 19.14
C GLU A 12 9.51 -24.87 20.28
N GLU A 13 9.59 -23.65 20.74
CA GLU A 13 8.74 -23.12 21.80
C GLU A 13 7.34 -22.78 21.27
N GLY A 14 6.37 -23.43 21.90
CA GLY A 14 4.91 -23.30 21.89
C GLY A 14 4.21 -22.56 20.75
N VAL A 15 3.21 -23.20 20.15
CA VAL A 15 2.29 -22.55 19.21
C VAL A 15 1.35 -21.63 19.99
N GLN A 16 1.33 -20.33 19.67
CA GLN A 16 0.38 -19.41 20.26
C GLN A 16 -1.00 -19.58 19.61
N GLU A 17 -2.01 -19.92 20.41
CA GLU A 17 -3.39 -20.04 19.94
C GLU A 17 -4.15 -18.72 20.01
N LEU A 18 -4.90 -18.41 18.94
CA LEU A 18 -5.66 -17.18 18.77
C LEU A 18 -7.03 -17.47 18.15
N ASP A 19 -8.02 -16.61 18.39
CA ASP A 19 -9.26 -16.60 17.62
C ASP A 19 -9.01 -15.97 16.25
N VAL A 20 -8.33 -14.82 16.22
CA VAL A 20 -8.04 -14.07 15.01
C VAL A 20 -6.57 -13.67 14.97
N LEU A 21 -5.90 -13.93 13.86
CA LEU A 21 -4.60 -13.38 13.56
C LEU A 21 -4.71 -12.38 12.39
N ILE A 22 -4.16 -11.19 12.56
CA ILE A 22 -4.18 -10.14 11.54
C ILE A 22 -2.78 -9.97 10.99
N ILE A 23 -2.63 -9.97 9.66
CA ILE A 23 -1.35 -9.84 8.98
C ILE A 23 -1.28 -8.49 8.28
N GLY A 24 -0.44 -7.61 8.80
CA GLY A 24 -0.24 -6.24 8.37
C GLY A 24 -0.86 -5.21 9.33
N ALA A 25 -0.07 -4.25 9.78
CA ALA A 25 -0.48 -3.16 10.68
C ALA A 25 -0.63 -1.81 9.96
N GLY A 26 -1.12 -1.82 8.71
CA GLY A 26 -1.63 -0.62 8.07
C GLY A 26 -2.98 -0.19 8.69
N PRO A 27 -3.62 0.90 8.19
CA PRO A 27 -4.89 1.40 8.73
C PRO A 27 -5.96 0.31 8.88
N ALA A 28 -6.05 -0.58 7.90
CA ALA A 28 -7.03 -1.68 7.90
C ALA A 28 -6.77 -2.69 9.02
N GLY A 29 -5.50 -3.10 9.22
CA GLY A 29 -5.13 -4.06 10.26
C GLY A 29 -5.28 -3.49 11.66
N LEU A 30 -4.91 -2.23 11.86
CA LEU A 30 -5.09 -1.54 13.13
C LEU A 30 -6.59 -1.42 13.48
N ALA A 31 -7.43 -1.03 12.52
CA ALA A 31 -8.87 -0.99 12.72
C ALA A 31 -9.44 -2.38 13.02
N ALA A 32 -9.06 -3.40 12.25
CA ALA A 32 -9.51 -4.77 12.47
C ALA A 32 -9.15 -5.28 13.87
N GLY A 33 -7.93 -4.99 14.34
CA GLY A 33 -7.47 -5.37 15.69
C GLY A 33 -8.30 -4.75 16.80
N ILE A 34 -8.60 -3.46 16.70
CA ILE A 34 -9.48 -2.77 17.65
C ILE A 34 -10.84 -3.47 17.72
N TYR A 35 -11.47 -3.72 16.57
CA TYR A 35 -12.81 -4.30 16.56
C TYR A 35 -12.84 -5.77 16.97
N ALA A 36 -11.85 -6.57 16.60
CA ALA A 36 -11.73 -7.96 17.05
C ALA A 36 -11.64 -8.03 18.58
N ARG A 37 -10.79 -7.21 19.19
CA ARG A 37 -10.67 -7.15 20.66
C ARG A 37 -11.92 -6.61 21.34
N ARG A 38 -12.58 -5.61 20.75
CA ARG A 38 -13.86 -5.10 21.28
C ARG A 38 -14.99 -6.15 21.20
N ALA A 39 -14.90 -7.09 20.26
CA ALA A 39 -15.79 -8.26 20.18
C ALA A 39 -15.40 -9.39 21.15
N GLY A 40 -14.39 -9.22 22.00
CA GLY A 40 -13.96 -10.22 22.99
C GLY A 40 -13.07 -11.33 22.42
N LEU A 41 -12.62 -11.22 21.16
CA LEU A 41 -11.79 -12.23 20.53
C LEU A 41 -10.32 -12.14 20.95
N GLY A 42 -9.67 -13.28 21.16
CA GLY A 42 -8.22 -13.41 21.30
C GLY A 42 -7.56 -13.06 19.97
N CYS A 43 -6.90 -11.87 19.90
CA CYS A 43 -6.41 -11.30 18.65
C CYS A 43 -4.98 -10.78 18.79
N LEU A 44 -4.19 -10.94 17.71
CA LEU A 44 -2.84 -10.42 17.55
C LEU A 44 -2.68 -9.82 16.16
N VAL A 45 -1.90 -8.75 16.02
CA VAL A 45 -1.50 -8.17 14.74
C VAL A 45 -0.01 -8.42 14.52
N LEU A 46 0.36 -8.97 13.36
CA LEU A 46 1.75 -9.13 12.93
C LEU A 46 2.09 -8.09 11.87
N GLU A 47 3.21 -7.42 12.03
CA GLU A 47 3.72 -6.42 11.08
C GLU A 47 5.20 -6.70 10.81
N LYS A 48 5.58 -6.79 9.54
CA LYS A 48 6.98 -7.05 9.15
C LYS A 48 7.95 -5.91 9.42
N GLY A 49 7.44 -4.69 9.44
CA GLY A 49 8.22 -3.48 9.70
C GLY A 49 7.66 -2.73 10.91
N VAL A 50 7.29 -1.48 10.67
CA VAL A 50 6.61 -0.63 11.64
C VAL A 50 5.15 -0.41 11.23
N PRO A 51 4.22 -0.22 12.16
CA PRO A 51 2.83 0.04 11.85
C PRO A 51 2.64 1.28 10.98
N GLY A 52 1.73 1.20 10.00
CA GLY A 52 1.35 2.34 9.18
C GLY A 52 1.24 2.08 7.69
N GLY A 53 2.02 1.11 7.15
CA GLY A 53 1.98 0.76 5.73
C GLY A 53 2.32 1.93 4.82
N GLN A 54 1.69 2.00 3.65
CA GLN A 54 1.96 3.05 2.66
C GLN A 54 1.61 4.47 3.12
N VAL A 55 0.72 4.62 4.09
CA VAL A 55 0.31 5.93 4.61
C VAL A 55 1.49 6.68 5.24
N LEU A 56 2.50 5.97 5.76
CA LEU A 56 3.72 6.57 6.30
C LEU A 56 4.48 7.43 5.29
N THR A 57 4.36 7.12 3.99
CA THR A 57 5.06 7.83 2.92
C THR A 57 4.32 9.07 2.42
N SER A 58 3.09 9.30 2.89
CA SER A 58 2.29 10.47 2.51
C SER A 58 2.73 11.69 3.31
N PRO A 59 3.27 12.74 2.67
CA PRO A 59 3.73 13.95 3.38
C PRO A 59 2.58 14.64 4.11
N MET A 60 1.41 14.73 3.47
CA MET A 60 0.20 15.34 4.01
C MET A 60 -1.04 14.60 3.52
N ILE A 61 -2.04 14.44 4.39
CA ILE A 61 -3.34 13.84 4.11
C ILE A 61 -4.41 14.86 4.46
N GLU A 62 -5.26 15.20 3.49
CA GLU A 62 -6.31 16.21 3.62
C GLU A 62 -7.73 15.63 3.48
N ASN A 63 -7.84 14.33 3.27
CA ASN A 63 -9.08 13.62 2.99
C ASN A 63 -9.43 12.52 4.00
N TYR A 64 -8.82 12.55 5.20
CA TYR A 64 -9.16 11.63 6.28
C TYR A 64 -10.15 12.30 7.24
N PRO A 65 -11.40 11.78 7.39
CA PRO A 65 -12.40 12.41 8.25
C PRO A 65 -11.92 12.57 9.69
N GLY A 66 -12.08 13.78 10.24
CA GLY A 66 -11.64 14.15 11.59
C GLY A 66 -10.36 14.98 11.60
N PHE A 67 -9.64 15.05 10.47
CA PHE A 67 -8.45 15.89 10.32
C PHE A 67 -8.57 16.71 9.03
N PRO A 68 -8.62 18.06 9.10
CA PRO A 68 -8.55 18.90 7.90
C PRO A 68 -7.28 18.64 7.10
N GLU A 69 -6.17 18.49 7.80
CA GLU A 69 -4.85 18.09 7.29
C GLU A 69 -4.05 17.38 8.37
N ILE A 70 -3.29 16.36 8.02
CA ILE A 70 -2.39 15.64 8.95
C ILE A 70 -1.27 14.96 8.18
N PRO A 71 0.01 15.04 8.61
CA PRO A 71 1.07 14.21 8.06
C PRO A 71 0.76 12.72 8.21
N GLY A 72 1.01 11.93 7.16
CA GLY A 72 0.71 10.49 7.15
C GLY A 72 1.36 9.75 8.31
N MET A 73 2.62 10.04 8.61
CA MET A 73 3.33 9.48 9.76
C MET A 73 2.59 9.76 11.07
N LYS A 74 2.17 11.02 11.30
CA LYS A 74 1.46 11.40 12.53
C LYS A 74 0.10 10.73 12.65
N LEU A 75 -0.63 10.60 11.53
CA LEU A 75 -1.90 9.86 11.52
C LEU A 75 -1.68 8.41 11.91
N MET A 76 -0.66 7.76 11.37
CA MET A 76 -0.39 6.35 11.66
C MET A 76 0.11 6.12 13.08
N ASP A 77 0.92 7.04 13.63
CA ASP A 77 1.33 6.98 15.03
C ASP A 77 0.12 7.03 15.97
N GLN A 78 -0.83 7.94 15.71
CA GLN A 78 -2.06 8.03 16.50
C GLN A 78 -2.95 6.79 16.36
N MET A 79 -3.08 6.24 15.15
CA MET A 79 -3.85 5.01 14.93
C MET A 79 -3.19 3.81 15.61
N ALA A 80 -1.88 3.68 15.54
CA ALA A 80 -1.14 2.60 16.18
C ALA A 80 -1.22 2.71 17.71
N GLU A 81 -1.05 3.90 18.28
CA GLU A 81 -1.21 4.15 19.71
C GLU A 81 -2.63 3.80 20.17
N HIS A 82 -3.64 4.19 19.41
CA HIS A 82 -5.02 3.82 19.72
C HIS A 82 -5.22 2.29 19.68
N ALA A 83 -4.71 1.61 18.65
CA ALA A 83 -4.84 0.16 18.53
C ALA A 83 -4.14 -0.60 19.68
N ARG A 84 -2.96 -0.15 20.10
CA ARG A 84 -2.20 -0.77 21.22
C ARG A 84 -2.95 -0.77 22.55
N ARG A 85 -3.96 0.08 22.73
CA ARG A 85 -4.85 0.03 23.91
C ARG A 85 -5.75 -1.20 23.94
N TYR A 86 -5.91 -1.87 22.81
CA TYR A 86 -6.82 -3.02 22.63
C TYR A 86 -6.10 -4.30 22.26
N VAL A 87 -5.13 -4.23 21.35
CA VAL A 87 -4.51 -5.39 20.73
C VAL A 87 -3.01 -5.26 20.73
N ASP A 88 -2.32 -6.40 20.94
CA ASP A 88 -0.88 -6.47 20.77
C ASP A 88 -0.52 -6.40 19.29
N ILE A 89 0.50 -5.61 18.97
CA ILE A 89 1.07 -5.48 17.64
C ILE A 89 2.53 -5.93 17.73
N ARG A 90 2.87 -7.01 17.03
CA ARG A 90 4.25 -7.48 16.93
C ARG A 90 4.89 -6.90 15.68
N GLU A 91 5.83 -6.01 15.90
CA GLU A 91 6.63 -5.35 14.87
C GLU A 91 7.86 -6.17 14.54
N GLY A 92 8.38 -6.05 13.31
CA GLY A 92 9.51 -6.86 12.85
C GLY A 92 9.18 -8.34 12.64
N GLU A 93 7.90 -8.70 12.66
CA GLU A 93 7.42 -10.08 12.59
C GLU A 93 6.85 -10.41 11.20
N GLU A 94 7.74 -10.80 10.29
CA GLU A 94 7.34 -11.13 8.91
C GLU A 94 6.72 -12.52 8.82
N VAL A 95 5.52 -12.62 8.29
CA VAL A 95 4.88 -13.90 8.00
C VAL A 95 5.50 -14.52 6.75
N VAL A 96 6.15 -15.66 6.90
CA VAL A 96 6.82 -16.38 5.80
C VAL A 96 6.00 -17.53 5.25
N ARG A 97 5.05 -18.05 6.04
CA ARG A 97 4.19 -19.16 5.60
C ARG A 97 2.82 -19.12 6.26
N VAL A 98 1.81 -19.43 5.47
CA VAL A 98 0.44 -19.69 5.93
C VAL A 98 -0.02 -21.03 5.39
N LYS A 99 -0.58 -21.88 6.24
CA LYS A 99 -1.19 -23.15 5.87
C LYS A 99 -2.62 -23.18 6.41
N GLY A 100 -3.57 -23.45 5.52
CA GLY A 100 -4.99 -23.63 5.89
C GLY A 100 -5.29 -25.05 6.34
N GLY A 101 -6.29 -25.23 7.20
CA GLY A 101 -6.80 -26.48 7.73
C GLY A 101 -8.03 -26.19 8.58
N GLU A 102 -8.30 -27.00 9.61
CA GLU A 102 -9.30 -26.67 10.63
C GLU A 102 -8.97 -25.36 11.35
N ARG A 103 -7.69 -25.08 11.49
CA ARG A 103 -7.12 -23.80 11.92
C ARG A 103 -6.06 -23.37 10.92
N PHE A 104 -5.78 -22.09 10.90
CA PHE A 104 -4.69 -21.53 10.12
C PHE A 104 -3.38 -21.64 10.91
N GLU A 105 -2.40 -22.32 10.36
CA GLU A 105 -1.02 -22.34 10.87
C GLU A 105 -0.24 -21.21 10.20
N VAL A 106 0.31 -20.30 10.98
CA VAL A 106 1.10 -19.18 10.50
C VAL A 106 2.49 -19.25 11.09
N THR A 107 3.50 -19.11 10.25
CA THR A 107 4.91 -19.21 10.64
C THR A 107 5.62 -17.92 10.30
N THR A 108 6.42 -17.45 11.25
CA THR A 108 7.40 -16.38 11.10
C THR A 108 8.79 -16.94 11.40
N PRO A 109 9.89 -16.20 11.19
CA PRO A 109 11.22 -16.65 11.59
C PRO A 109 11.37 -16.90 13.09
N SER A 110 10.57 -16.23 13.93
CA SER A 110 10.70 -16.25 15.39
C SER A 110 9.62 -17.05 16.10
N ALA A 111 8.46 -17.33 15.47
CA ALA A 111 7.32 -17.93 16.17
C ALA A 111 6.37 -18.73 15.25
N ARG A 112 5.48 -19.51 15.89
CA ARG A 112 4.37 -20.20 15.24
C ARG A 112 3.05 -19.82 15.92
N TYR A 113 2.03 -19.64 15.09
CA TYR A 113 0.68 -19.25 15.51
C TYR A 113 -0.35 -20.22 14.95
N SER A 114 -1.41 -20.45 15.72
CA SER A 114 -2.59 -21.20 15.31
C SER A 114 -3.82 -20.32 15.51
N ALA A 115 -4.51 -19.96 14.43
CA ALA A 115 -5.67 -19.08 14.49
C ALA A 115 -6.91 -19.72 13.88
N ARG A 116 -8.11 -19.43 14.43
CA ARG A 116 -9.38 -19.85 13.88
C ARG A 116 -9.73 -19.09 12.60
N ALA A 117 -9.30 -17.82 12.53
CA ALA A 117 -9.50 -16.95 11.37
C ALA A 117 -8.26 -16.10 11.12
N LEU A 118 -8.04 -15.74 9.84
CA LEU A 118 -7.04 -14.76 9.42
C LEU A 118 -7.73 -13.56 8.81
N ILE A 119 -7.19 -12.37 9.11
CA ILE A 119 -7.51 -11.14 8.40
C ILE A 119 -6.25 -10.68 7.68
N LEU A 120 -6.30 -10.65 6.35
CA LEU A 120 -5.17 -10.25 5.51
C LEU A 120 -5.28 -8.77 5.18
N THR A 121 -4.40 -7.97 5.77
CA THR A 121 -4.30 -6.52 5.58
C THR A 121 -2.90 -6.12 5.13
N THR A 122 -2.29 -6.98 4.31
CA THR A 122 -0.91 -6.89 3.86
C THR A 122 -0.64 -5.72 2.91
N GLY A 123 -1.69 -5.00 2.53
CA GLY A 123 -1.60 -3.85 1.63
C GLY A 123 -1.16 -4.23 0.22
N SER A 124 -0.54 -3.28 -0.45
CA SER A 124 0.02 -3.45 -1.78
C SER A 124 1.31 -2.66 -1.91
N THR A 125 2.10 -2.99 -2.90
CA THR A 125 3.28 -2.21 -3.30
C THR A 125 3.08 -1.69 -4.71
N HIS A 126 3.61 -0.52 -5.00
CA HIS A 126 3.60 0.00 -6.37
C HIS A 126 4.45 -0.89 -7.27
N ARG A 127 3.97 -1.11 -8.49
CA ARG A 127 4.78 -1.79 -9.49
C ARG A 127 5.80 -0.78 -10.01
N LYS A 128 7.08 -1.06 -9.77
CA LYS A 128 8.17 -0.28 -10.37
C LYS A 128 8.18 -0.46 -11.89
N LEU A 129 8.63 0.55 -12.58
CA LEU A 129 8.85 0.53 -14.02
C LEU A 129 10.04 -0.36 -14.38
N GLY A 130 11.05 -0.37 -13.50
CA GLY A 130 12.27 -1.17 -13.63
C GLY A 130 13.30 -0.57 -14.59
N VAL A 131 13.23 0.75 -14.79
CA VAL A 131 14.15 1.46 -15.69
C VAL A 131 15.28 2.13 -14.92
N LYS A 132 16.36 2.39 -15.60
CA LYS A 132 17.52 3.10 -15.04
C LYS A 132 17.09 4.49 -14.55
N GLY A 133 17.54 4.87 -13.36
CA GLY A 133 17.23 6.16 -12.74
C GLY A 133 15.99 6.13 -11.82
N GLU A 134 15.04 5.23 -12.01
CA GLU A 134 13.77 5.20 -11.25
C GLU A 134 14.00 5.23 -9.73
N GLU A 135 14.86 4.35 -9.20
CA GLU A 135 15.11 4.29 -7.75
C GLU A 135 15.81 5.55 -7.22
N GLY A 136 16.79 6.06 -7.95
CA GLY A 136 17.53 7.25 -7.56
C GLY A 136 16.70 8.53 -7.56
N MET A 137 15.65 8.55 -8.39
CA MET A 137 14.75 9.68 -8.55
C MET A 137 13.45 9.55 -7.74
N THR A 138 13.23 8.42 -7.05
CA THR A 138 12.05 8.23 -6.19
C THR A 138 12.05 9.29 -5.07
N GLY A 139 10.94 10.05 -4.97
CA GLY A 139 10.81 11.21 -4.08
C GLY A 139 11.56 12.48 -4.55
N ARG A 140 12.21 12.44 -5.73
CA ARG A 140 12.95 13.57 -6.31
C ARG A 140 12.55 13.88 -7.77
N GLY A 141 11.42 13.37 -8.21
CA GLY A 141 10.91 13.48 -9.57
C GLY A 141 10.10 12.26 -10.00
N VAL A 142 10.35 11.09 -9.39
CA VAL A 142 9.53 9.89 -9.55
C VAL A 142 8.62 9.75 -8.34
N SER A 143 7.32 9.64 -8.58
CA SER A 143 6.30 9.39 -7.58
C SER A 143 5.36 8.29 -8.05
N TYR A 144 4.76 7.58 -7.09
CA TYR A 144 3.74 6.55 -7.34
C TYR A 144 2.36 6.97 -6.80
N CYS A 145 2.21 8.22 -6.38
CA CYS A 145 0.97 8.75 -5.82
C CYS A 145 0.81 10.22 -6.26
N ALA A 146 0.03 10.45 -7.29
CA ALA A 146 -0.22 11.80 -7.80
C ALA A 146 -0.91 12.70 -6.77
N THR A 147 -1.86 12.16 -6.00
CA THR A 147 -2.57 12.91 -4.97
C THR A 147 -1.71 13.27 -3.76
N CYS A 148 -0.64 12.49 -3.50
CA CYS A 148 0.30 12.77 -2.41
C CYS A 148 1.28 13.88 -2.78
N ASP A 149 1.88 13.76 -3.97
CA ASP A 149 3.05 14.56 -4.36
C ASP A 149 2.76 15.59 -5.45
N GLY A 150 1.62 15.47 -6.15
CA GLY A 150 1.31 16.26 -7.34
C GLY A 150 1.34 17.76 -7.11
N PHE A 151 0.94 18.23 -5.93
CA PHE A 151 0.94 19.64 -5.60
C PHE A 151 2.33 20.30 -5.75
N PHE A 152 3.42 19.58 -5.47
CA PHE A 152 4.80 20.07 -5.63
C PHE A 152 5.21 20.27 -7.09
N TYR A 153 4.43 19.72 -8.02
CA TYR A 153 4.68 19.79 -9.47
C TYR A 153 3.70 20.70 -10.21
N LYS A 154 2.91 21.51 -9.49
CA LYS A 154 2.01 22.49 -10.08
C LYS A 154 2.74 23.35 -11.10
N LYS A 155 2.13 23.54 -12.30
CA LYS A 155 2.68 24.27 -13.46
C LYS A 155 3.96 23.66 -14.07
N ARG A 156 4.39 22.49 -13.62
CA ARG A 156 5.52 21.76 -14.21
C ARG A 156 5.03 20.74 -15.22
N GLU A 157 5.95 20.21 -15.99
CA GLU A 157 5.71 19.06 -16.85
C GLU A 157 5.74 17.79 -16.03
N ALA A 158 4.80 16.89 -16.30
CA ALA A 158 4.70 15.59 -15.65
C ALA A 158 4.34 14.52 -16.68
N ILE A 159 5.01 13.38 -16.59
CA ILE A 159 4.70 12.20 -17.38
C ILE A 159 4.01 11.19 -16.46
N VAL A 160 2.84 10.70 -16.88
CA VAL A 160 2.16 9.59 -16.21
C VAL A 160 2.33 8.32 -17.02
N VAL A 161 2.97 7.32 -16.44
CA VAL A 161 3.25 6.05 -17.12
C VAL A 161 2.22 5.00 -16.72
N GLY A 162 1.38 4.60 -17.67
CA GLY A 162 0.37 3.57 -17.46
C GLY A 162 -0.85 3.72 -18.35
N GLY A 163 -1.79 2.77 -18.26
CA GLY A 163 -3.01 2.78 -19.09
C GLY A 163 -4.18 2.08 -18.39
N GLY A 164 -4.14 1.98 -17.07
CA GLY A 164 -5.25 1.53 -16.22
C GLY A 164 -5.93 2.68 -15.51
N ASN A 165 -6.96 2.39 -14.72
CA ASN A 165 -7.75 3.39 -14.00
C ASN A 165 -6.86 4.34 -13.17
N THR A 166 -5.92 3.81 -12.40
CA THR A 166 -4.99 4.62 -11.58
C THR A 166 -4.26 5.66 -12.43
N ALA A 167 -3.63 5.24 -13.54
CA ALA A 167 -2.86 6.17 -14.36
C ALA A 167 -3.72 7.30 -14.96
N LEU A 168 -4.93 6.97 -15.44
CA LEU A 168 -5.81 8.00 -16.00
C LEU A 168 -6.36 8.92 -14.90
N THR A 169 -6.71 8.37 -13.73
CA THR A 169 -7.13 9.17 -12.57
C THR A 169 -6.02 10.11 -12.11
N ASP A 170 -4.79 9.62 -12.01
CA ASP A 170 -3.63 10.42 -11.64
C ASP A 170 -3.35 11.54 -12.67
N ALA A 171 -3.45 11.22 -13.97
CA ALA A 171 -3.28 12.21 -15.03
C ALA A 171 -4.35 13.31 -14.98
N LEU A 172 -5.61 12.94 -14.76
CA LEU A 172 -6.72 13.89 -14.60
C LEU A 172 -6.54 14.77 -13.37
N TYR A 173 -6.10 14.19 -12.25
CA TYR A 173 -5.80 14.95 -11.04
C TYR A 173 -4.66 15.95 -11.26
N LEU A 174 -3.52 15.50 -11.78
CA LEU A 174 -2.39 16.37 -12.07
C LEU A 174 -2.77 17.52 -13.03
N HIS A 175 -3.57 17.22 -14.06
CA HIS A 175 -4.09 18.24 -14.96
C HIS A 175 -4.98 19.25 -14.22
N SER A 176 -5.82 18.80 -13.28
CA SER A 176 -6.72 19.69 -12.51
C SER A 176 -5.97 20.66 -11.60
N ILE A 177 -4.76 20.32 -11.18
CA ILE A 177 -3.87 21.19 -10.40
C ILE A 177 -2.86 21.94 -11.27
N GLU A 178 -3.15 22.10 -12.56
CA GLU A 178 -2.38 22.88 -13.53
C GLU A 178 -1.00 22.29 -13.90
N CYS A 179 -0.76 20.98 -13.72
CA CYS A 179 0.42 20.34 -14.31
C CYS A 179 0.22 20.18 -15.84
N ARG A 180 1.31 20.29 -16.60
CA ARG A 180 1.34 19.91 -18.03
C ARG A 180 1.58 18.42 -18.15
N VAL A 181 0.51 17.65 -18.26
CA VAL A 181 0.55 16.18 -18.19
C VAL A 181 0.66 15.58 -19.58
N THR A 182 1.50 14.57 -19.73
CA THR A 182 1.52 13.64 -20.87
C THR A 182 1.40 12.22 -20.36
N ILE A 183 0.49 11.42 -20.94
CA ILE A 183 0.35 10.00 -20.61
C ILE A 183 1.21 9.18 -21.57
N VAL A 184 2.04 8.28 -21.02
CA VAL A 184 2.84 7.31 -21.78
C VAL A 184 2.32 5.92 -21.51
N HIS A 185 1.91 5.20 -22.56
CA HIS A 185 1.39 3.85 -22.45
C HIS A 185 2.02 2.89 -23.47
N ARG A 186 2.45 1.73 -22.99
CA ARG A 186 3.17 0.72 -23.78
C ARG A 186 2.32 -0.06 -24.79
N ARG A 187 1.00 0.12 -24.82
CA ARG A 187 0.06 -0.55 -25.72
C ARG A 187 -0.65 0.46 -26.60
N ASP A 188 -1.33 -0.04 -27.61
CA ASP A 188 -2.15 0.73 -28.55
C ASP A 188 -3.45 1.26 -27.95
N SER A 189 -3.86 0.75 -26.78
CA SER A 189 -5.14 1.07 -26.17
C SER A 189 -5.09 1.00 -24.65
N PHE A 190 -5.90 1.84 -23.98
CA PHE A 190 -6.07 1.84 -22.54
C PHE A 190 -6.93 0.67 -22.07
N ARG A 191 -6.64 0.18 -20.86
CA ARG A 191 -7.49 -0.78 -20.14
C ARG A 191 -8.37 -0.11 -19.08
N ALA A 192 -8.25 1.19 -18.93
CA ALA A 192 -9.05 2.00 -18.01
C ALA A 192 -10.52 2.03 -18.45
N ASP A 193 -11.41 2.36 -17.53
CA ASP A 193 -12.83 2.51 -17.79
C ASP A 193 -13.10 3.62 -18.80
N LYS A 194 -14.13 3.44 -19.63
CA LYS A 194 -14.43 4.37 -20.75
C LYS A 194 -14.61 5.81 -20.28
N HIS A 195 -15.30 6.06 -19.19
CA HIS A 195 -15.51 7.41 -18.67
C HIS A 195 -14.21 8.15 -18.34
N LEU A 196 -13.15 7.43 -17.89
CA LEU A 196 -11.83 8.02 -17.66
C LEU A 196 -11.13 8.36 -18.97
N GLN A 197 -11.25 7.47 -19.96
CA GLN A 197 -10.70 7.71 -21.30
C GLN A 197 -11.35 8.92 -21.99
N GLU A 198 -12.67 9.04 -21.89
CA GLU A 198 -13.45 10.18 -22.37
C GLU A 198 -13.01 11.47 -21.67
N SER A 199 -12.87 11.45 -20.35
CA SER A 199 -12.41 12.57 -19.56
C SER A 199 -11.00 13.05 -19.93
N VAL A 200 -10.09 12.14 -20.25
CA VAL A 200 -8.73 12.44 -20.75
C VAL A 200 -8.80 13.11 -22.12
N ALA A 201 -9.63 12.56 -23.03
CA ALA A 201 -9.80 13.12 -24.37
C ALA A 201 -10.45 14.52 -24.35
N GLU A 202 -11.51 14.73 -23.55
CA GLU A 202 -12.17 16.03 -23.38
C GLU A 202 -11.22 17.11 -22.90
N ARG A 203 -10.30 16.76 -21.99
CA ARG A 203 -9.27 17.69 -21.46
C ARG A 203 -8.06 17.82 -22.37
N LYS A 204 -8.07 17.09 -23.50
CA LYS A 204 -6.99 17.11 -24.50
C LYS A 204 -5.61 16.80 -23.90
N ILE A 205 -5.55 15.91 -22.91
CA ILE A 205 -4.28 15.49 -22.31
C ILE A 205 -3.52 14.69 -23.37
N PRO A 206 -2.27 15.05 -23.71
CA PRO A 206 -1.46 14.32 -24.67
C PRO A 206 -1.25 12.86 -24.27
N VAL A 207 -1.34 11.95 -25.23
CA VAL A 207 -1.16 10.52 -25.02
C VAL A 207 -0.16 9.96 -26.05
N LEU A 208 0.86 9.28 -25.57
CA LEU A 208 1.82 8.52 -26.35
C LEU A 208 1.53 7.02 -26.16
N LEU A 209 0.87 6.42 -27.13
CA LEU A 209 0.63 4.97 -27.17
C LEU A 209 1.85 4.26 -27.77
N ASP A 210 1.91 2.93 -27.64
CA ASP A 210 3.01 2.07 -28.10
C ASP A 210 4.40 2.58 -27.69
N THR A 211 4.46 3.26 -26.55
CA THR A 211 5.64 3.97 -26.07
C THR A 211 6.02 3.47 -24.68
N VAL A 212 7.32 3.28 -24.46
CA VAL A 212 7.90 2.93 -23.15
C VAL A 212 8.92 3.97 -22.72
N VAL A 213 9.09 4.10 -21.40
CA VAL A 213 10.19 4.87 -20.84
C VAL A 213 11.38 3.94 -20.70
N GLU A 214 12.56 4.33 -21.15
CA GLU A 214 13.79 3.52 -21.08
C GLU A 214 14.71 3.98 -19.94
N GLU A 215 14.73 5.28 -19.65
CA GLU A 215 15.58 5.87 -18.59
C GLU A 215 14.90 7.12 -18.02
N ILE A 216 15.22 7.46 -16.75
CA ILE A 216 14.78 8.65 -16.01
C ILE A 216 15.99 9.43 -15.52
#